data_4256797507ccf31cac8e9ea1934ddec7
#
_entry.id   4256797507ccf31cac8e9ea1934ddec7
#
_cell.length_a   1.000
_cell.length_b   1.000
_cell.length_c   1.000
_cell.angle_alpha   90.00
_cell.angle_beta   90.00
_cell.angle_gamma   90.00
#
_symmetry.space_group_name_H-M   'P 1'
#
loop_
_entity.id
_entity.type
_entity.pdbx_description
1 polymer ?
#
loop_
_entity_poly.entity_id
_entity_poly.type
_entity_poly.pdbx_seq_one_letter_code
_entity_poly.pdbx_strand_id
1 'polypeptide(L)'
;VSDVFSRGYTAISQSGVDFGGNGIPARFGAFTNNQQDLSLFSAFLRGPGITRQNNQFLFGYDGNSDPFPVLRTGDLDPVLGGVIRRIGEFAQARQEFQGQAACVQLTPGLNGVTPADDSAILFIEEDGDSVEAIREGDASPLPGAEPYGFLNRVSYPSDYATFRAGVQTDPTANQMVVRHRLGQTTRVLAQKGAEPPGIPGAAF
;
A
#
# COMPACT_ATOMS: atom_id res chain seq x y z
N VAL A 1 10.15 2.78 -23.34
CA VAL A 1 9.35 2.85 -22.10
C VAL A 1 7.88 3.17 -22.36
N SER A 2 7.56 3.95 -23.42
CA SER A 2 6.17 4.34 -23.73
C SER A 2 5.26 3.19 -24.20
N ASP A 3 5.82 2.13 -24.73
CA ASP A 3 5.04 1.03 -25.34
C ASP A 3 4.55 -0.02 -24.36
N VAL A 4 5.17 -0.12 -23.17
CA VAL A 4 4.80 -1.11 -22.15
C VAL A 4 3.43 -0.81 -21.53
N PHE A 5 3.00 0.44 -21.57
CA PHE A 5 1.79 0.90 -20.90
C PHE A 5 0.62 1.24 -21.84
N SER A 6 0.69 0.87 -23.11
CA SER A 6 -0.41 1.14 -24.04
C SER A 6 -1.61 0.22 -23.77
N ARG A 7 -2.83 0.78 -23.87
CA ARG A 7 -4.08 0.01 -23.73
C ARG A 7 -4.12 -1.13 -24.73
N GLY A 8 -4.35 -2.36 -24.23
CA GLY A 8 -4.46 -3.55 -25.05
C GLY A 8 -3.14 -4.23 -25.39
N TYR A 9 -2.03 -3.77 -24.82
CA TYR A 9 -0.76 -4.44 -25.00
C TYR A 9 -0.71 -5.76 -24.23
N THR A 10 -0.39 -6.84 -24.93
CA THR A 10 -0.28 -8.20 -24.37
C THR A 10 1.11 -8.54 -23.83
N ALA A 11 1.96 -7.54 -23.55
CA ALA A 11 3.31 -7.76 -23.06
C ALA A 11 3.36 -8.59 -21.79
N ILE A 12 2.35 -8.41 -20.93
CA ILE A 12 2.20 -9.20 -19.71
C ILE A 12 1.98 -10.70 -20.01
N SER A 13 1.41 -11.05 -21.16
CA SER A 13 1.26 -12.43 -21.59
C SER A 13 2.49 -13.00 -22.30
N GLN A 14 3.41 -12.16 -22.74
CA GLN A 14 4.65 -12.61 -23.40
C GLN A 14 5.76 -12.90 -22.39
N SER A 15 5.65 -12.35 -21.18
CA SER A 15 6.67 -12.47 -20.14
C SER A 15 6.70 -13.81 -19.42
N GLY A 16 5.76 -14.70 -19.69
CA GLY A 16 5.65 -15.95 -18.93
C GLY A 16 5.19 -15.75 -17.47
N VAL A 17 4.86 -14.51 -17.06
CA VAL A 17 4.18 -14.28 -15.80
C VAL A 17 2.78 -14.86 -15.93
N ASP A 18 2.58 -16.02 -15.34
CA ASP A 18 1.30 -16.72 -15.34
C ASP A 18 0.32 -15.99 -14.40
N PHE A 19 -0.41 -15.06 -14.94
CA PHE A 19 -1.54 -14.41 -14.27
C PHE A 19 -2.78 -15.31 -14.24
N GLY A 20 -2.61 -16.63 -14.21
CA GLY A 20 -3.73 -17.57 -14.26
C GLY A 20 -4.37 -17.68 -15.65
N GLY A 21 -3.56 -17.49 -16.70
CA GLY A 21 -3.95 -17.63 -18.11
C GLY A 21 -4.49 -16.35 -18.74
N ASN A 22 -3.74 -15.77 -19.64
CA ASN A 22 -4.15 -14.72 -20.60
C ASN A 22 -4.88 -13.49 -20.01
N GLY A 23 -4.46 -13.02 -18.82
CA GLY A 23 -4.98 -11.77 -18.28
C GLY A 23 -4.58 -10.59 -19.18
N ILE A 24 -5.57 -9.81 -19.61
CA ILE A 24 -5.35 -8.60 -20.40
C ILE A 24 -5.65 -7.41 -19.52
N PRO A 25 -4.78 -6.37 -19.46
CA PRO A 25 -5.09 -5.15 -18.75
C PRO A 25 -6.37 -4.52 -19.30
N ALA A 26 -7.40 -4.44 -18.46
CA ALA A 26 -8.65 -3.77 -18.79
C ALA A 26 -8.58 -2.28 -18.50
N ARG A 27 -7.81 -1.91 -17.46
CA ARG A 27 -7.62 -0.53 -17.01
C ARG A 27 -6.32 -0.41 -16.22
N PHE A 28 -5.56 0.62 -16.47
CA PHE A 28 -4.49 1.06 -15.58
C PHE A 28 -5.03 2.00 -14.52
N GLY A 29 -4.48 1.91 -13.31
CA GLY A 29 -4.78 2.79 -12.19
C GLY A 29 -3.66 3.80 -11.92
N ALA A 30 -3.29 3.96 -10.64
CA ALA A 30 -2.21 4.84 -10.23
C ALA A 30 -0.84 4.33 -10.71
N PHE A 31 0.10 5.25 -10.75
CA PHE A 31 1.47 5.02 -11.19
C PHE A 31 2.43 5.86 -10.34
N THR A 32 3.58 5.31 -10.01
CA THR A 32 4.72 6.02 -9.40
C THR A 32 6.02 5.43 -9.92
N ASN A 33 7.09 6.22 -9.93
CA ASN A 33 8.44 5.76 -10.25
C ASN A 33 9.45 6.34 -9.26
N ASN A 34 10.57 5.65 -9.10
CA ASN A 34 11.73 6.15 -8.37
C ASN A 34 12.84 6.62 -9.35
N GLN A 35 13.95 7.09 -8.78
CA GLN A 35 15.11 7.55 -9.56
C GLN A 35 15.98 6.41 -10.09
N GLN A 36 15.69 5.16 -9.73
CA GLN A 36 16.42 3.95 -10.12
C GLN A 36 15.68 3.13 -11.19
N ASP A 37 14.80 3.78 -11.95
CA ASP A 37 13.98 3.19 -13.02
C ASP A 37 12.98 2.12 -12.56
N LEU A 38 12.85 1.88 -11.25
CA LEU A 38 11.76 1.05 -10.77
C LEU A 38 10.44 1.83 -10.83
N SER A 39 9.48 1.28 -11.49
CA SER A 39 8.12 1.82 -11.60
C SER A 39 7.13 0.92 -10.88
N LEU A 40 6.21 1.51 -10.13
CA LEU A 40 5.03 0.81 -9.62
C LEU A 40 3.79 1.30 -10.35
N PHE A 41 2.92 0.38 -10.69
CA PHE A 41 1.63 0.73 -11.26
C PHE A 41 0.55 -0.27 -10.88
N SER A 42 -0.66 0.21 -10.70
CA SER A 42 -1.81 -0.67 -10.52
C SER A 42 -2.51 -0.94 -11.84
N ALA A 43 -3.00 -2.17 -12.01
CA ALA A 43 -3.81 -2.55 -13.16
C ALA A 43 -4.98 -3.43 -12.73
N PHE A 44 -6.07 -3.33 -13.50
CA PHE A 44 -7.19 -4.25 -13.41
C PHE A 44 -7.14 -5.18 -14.60
N LEU A 45 -7.03 -6.46 -14.33
CA LEU A 45 -6.98 -7.49 -15.37
C LEU A 45 -8.36 -8.08 -15.65
N ARG A 46 -8.48 -8.72 -16.81
CA ARG A 46 -9.60 -9.55 -17.21
C ARG A 46 -9.09 -10.77 -17.99
N GLY A 47 -9.78 -11.87 -17.91
CA GLY A 47 -9.40 -13.11 -18.60
C GLY A 47 -9.91 -14.33 -17.87
N PRO A 48 -9.61 -15.52 -18.38
CA PRO A 48 -9.92 -16.76 -17.70
C PRO A 48 -9.35 -16.79 -16.29
N GLY A 49 -10.13 -17.22 -15.29
CA GLY A 49 -9.72 -17.27 -13.90
C GLY A 49 -9.65 -15.90 -13.18
N ILE A 50 -9.84 -14.78 -13.90
CA ILE A 50 -9.90 -13.45 -13.31
C ILE A 50 -11.34 -13.07 -13.00
N THR A 51 -11.61 -12.78 -11.72
CA THR A 51 -12.91 -12.37 -11.19
C THR A 51 -12.82 -10.95 -10.64
N ARG A 52 -13.92 -10.36 -10.21
CA ARG A 52 -13.91 -9.05 -9.55
C ARG A 52 -13.17 -9.05 -8.21
N GLN A 53 -13.05 -10.19 -7.56
CA GLN A 53 -12.36 -10.33 -6.27
C GLN A 53 -10.84 -10.41 -6.42
N ASN A 54 -10.32 -10.79 -7.59
CA ASN A 54 -8.89 -11.02 -7.80
C ASN A 54 -8.31 -10.31 -9.04
N ASN A 55 -8.96 -9.24 -9.48
CA ASN A 55 -8.61 -8.56 -10.73
C ASN A 55 -7.74 -7.32 -10.59
N GLN A 56 -7.53 -6.82 -9.37
CA GLN A 56 -6.65 -5.68 -9.13
C GLN A 56 -5.25 -6.18 -8.75
N PHE A 57 -4.25 -5.62 -9.41
CA PHE A 57 -2.84 -5.93 -9.20
C PHE A 57 -2.04 -4.66 -8.97
N LEU A 58 -1.01 -4.76 -8.17
CA LEU A 58 0.11 -3.84 -8.11
C LEU A 58 1.31 -4.54 -8.78
N PHE A 59 1.91 -3.88 -9.74
CA PHE A 59 3.08 -4.36 -10.49
C PHE A 59 4.29 -3.52 -10.21
N GLY A 60 5.45 -4.18 -10.14
CA GLY A 60 6.77 -3.58 -10.26
C GLY A 60 7.31 -3.73 -11.68
N TYR A 61 8.15 -2.78 -12.11
CA TYR A 61 8.88 -2.81 -13.37
C TYR A 61 10.22 -2.09 -13.21
N ASP A 62 11.31 -2.78 -13.49
CA ASP A 62 12.69 -2.32 -13.30
C ASP A 62 13.34 -1.74 -14.57
N GLY A 63 12.59 -1.63 -15.65
CA GLY A 63 13.10 -1.14 -16.94
C GLY A 63 13.80 -2.18 -17.81
N ASN A 64 14.21 -3.31 -17.26
CA ASN A 64 15.02 -4.33 -17.92
C ASN A 64 14.31 -5.67 -18.06
N SER A 65 13.49 -6.03 -17.08
CA SER A 65 12.71 -7.26 -17.08
C SER A 65 11.24 -7.01 -17.43
N ASP A 66 10.45 -8.05 -17.48
CA ASP A 66 9.01 -7.91 -17.59
C ASP A 66 8.39 -7.43 -16.28
N PRO A 67 7.26 -6.71 -16.31
CA PRO A 67 6.57 -6.33 -15.09
C PRO A 67 6.23 -7.55 -14.22
N PHE A 68 6.52 -7.48 -12.95
CA PHE A 68 6.27 -8.54 -11.98
C PHE A 68 5.16 -8.15 -11.00
N PRO A 69 4.32 -9.10 -10.57
CA PRO A 69 3.28 -8.82 -9.60
C PRO A 69 3.89 -8.63 -8.21
N VAL A 70 3.50 -7.54 -7.55
CA VAL A 70 3.87 -7.22 -6.16
C VAL A 70 2.73 -7.60 -5.22
N LEU A 71 1.50 -7.18 -5.53
CA LEU A 71 0.31 -7.51 -4.77
C LEU A 71 -0.85 -7.86 -5.71
N ARG A 72 -1.75 -8.70 -5.23
CA ARG A 72 -3.00 -9.05 -5.94
C ARG A 72 -4.18 -9.10 -4.97
N THR A 73 -5.31 -8.58 -5.39
CA THR A 73 -6.56 -8.83 -4.67
C THR A 73 -6.96 -10.30 -4.77
N GLY A 74 -7.52 -10.84 -3.70
CA GLY A 74 -7.87 -12.26 -3.58
C GLY A 74 -6.76 -13.14 -3.00
N ASP A 75 -5.52 -12.65 -2.93
CA ASP A 75 -4.41 -13.39 -2.34
C ASP A 75 -4.39 -13.20 -0.81
N LEU A 76 -3.94 -14.23 -0.11
CA LEU A 76 -3.64 -14.20 1.31
C LEU A 76 -2.25 -13.58 1.49
N ASP A 77 -2.17 -12.45 2.19
CA ASP A 77 -0.89 -11.87 2.57
C ASP A 77 -0.37 -12.51 3.86
N PRO A 78 0.87 -13.04 3.89
CA PRO A 78 1.40 -13.76 5.04
C PRO A 78 1.67 -12.87 6.26
N VAL A 79 2.01 -11.60 6.07
CA VAL A 79 2.28 -10.64 7.15
C VAL A 79 0.98 -10.16 7.79
N LEU A 80 -0.02 -9.89 6.98
CA LEU A 80 -1.34 -9.46 7.44
C LEU A 80 -2.20 -10.61 7.94
N GLY A 81 -1.93 -11.84 7.50
CA GLY A 81 -2.78 -12.99 7.78
C GLY A 81 -4.20 -12.89 7.19
N GLY A 82 -4.42 -11.97 6.25
CA GLY A 82 -5.72 -11.66 5.67
C GLY A 82 -5.73 -11.66 4.15
N VAL A 83 -6.90 -11.87 3.56
CA VAL A 83 -7.07 -11.83 2.10
C VAL A 83 -7.25 -10.39 1.63
N ILE A 84 -6.40 -9.95 0.71
CA ILE A 84 -6.43 -8.60 0.15
C ILE A 84 -7.71 -8.42 -0.66
N ARG A 85 -8.57 -7.49 -0.26
CA ARG A 85 -9.80 -7.12 -0.97
C ARG A 85 -9.59 -5.97 -1.95
N ARG A 86 -8.70 -5.04 -1.60
CA ARG A 86 -8.44 -3.84 -2.39
C ARG A 86 -7.02 -3.36 -2.16
N ILE A 87 -6.38 -2.91 -3.22
CA ILE A 87 -5.12 -2.17 -3.19
C ILE A 87 -5.47 -0.69 -3.42
N GLY A 88 -5.14 0.16 -2.46
CA GLY A 88 -5.41 1.59 -2.47
C GLY A 88 -4.23 2.38 -3.03
N GLU A 89 -3.86 3.44 -2.30
CA GLU A 89 -2.68 4.25 -2.62
C GLU A 89 -1.41 3.47 -2.30
N PHE A 90 -0.38 3.72 -3.08
CA PHE A 90 0.93 3.13 -2.88
C PHE A 90 2.02 4.14 -3.17
N ALA A 91 3.18 3.92 -2.58
CA ALA A 91 4.35 4.73 -2.72
C ALA A 91 5.60 3.85 -2.69
N GLN A 92 6.67 4.36 -3.24
CA GLN A 92 7.94 3.67 -3.34
C GLN A 92 9.05 4.59 -2.84
N ALA A 93 10.07 4.01 -2.21
CA ALA A 93 11.22 4.73 -1.73
C ALA A 93 11.97 5.40 -2.90
N ARG A 94 12.46 6.60 -2.67
CA ARG A 94 13.36 7.29 -3.58
C ARG A 94 14.81 6.96 -3.23
N GLN A 95 15.65 6.79 -4.26
CA GLN A 95 17.09 6.51 -4.13
C GLN A 95 17.41 5.14 -3.48
N GLU A 96 18.55 5.03 -2.82
CA GLU A 96 19.21 3.80 -2.33
C GLU A 96 18.37 2.95 -1.36
N PHE A 97 17.22 3.42 -0.93
CA PHE A 97 16.32 2.69 -0.09
C PHE A 97 15.34 1.89 -0.95
N GLN A 98 15.56 0.60 -0.97
CA GLN A 98 14.70 -0.36 -1.66
C GLN A 98 13.49 -0.64 -0.78
N GLY A 99 12.31 -0.42 -1.31
CA GLY A 99 11.08 -0.73 -0.61
C GLY A 99 9.88 0.05 -1.12
N GLN A 100 8.74 -0.46 -0.80
CA GLN A 100 7.45 0.01 -1.23
C GLN A 100 6.50 0.01 -0.03
N ALA A 101 5.48 0.84 -0.09
CA ALA A 101 4.39 0.81 0.88
C ALA A 101 3.05 0.94 0.16
N ALA A 102 2.09 0.16 0.55
CA ALA A 102 0.74 0.17 -0.02
C ALA A 102 -0.33 0.23 1.06
N CYS A 103 -1.34 1.07 0.85
CA CYS A 103 -2.59 0.98 1.60
C CYS A 103 -3.39 -0.20 1.06
N VAL A 104 -3.72 -1.14 1.91
CA VAL A 104 -4.54 -2.31 1.55
C VAL A 104 -5.78 -2.40 2.40
N GLN A 105 -6.84 -2.99 1.83
CA GLN A 105 -8.02 -3.40 2.59
C GLN A 105 -8.14 -4.91 2.52
N LEU A 106 -8.45 -5.51 3.66
CA LEU A 106 -8.66 -6.95 3.82
C LEU A 106 -10.12 -7.31 3.67
N THR A 107 -10.40 -8.58 3.49
CA THR A 107 -11.76 -9.10 3.42
C THR A 107 -12.27 -9.44 4.82
N PRO A 108 -13.22 -8.65 5.39
CA PRO A 108 -13.78 -8.96 6.68
C PRO A 108 -14.51 -10.31 6.69
N GLY A 109 -14.46 -11.01 7.82
CA GLY A 109 -15.07 -12.33 8.00
C GLY A 109 -14.19 -13.50 7.53
N LEU A 110 -13.04 -13.23 6.91
CA LEU A 110 -12.04 -14.25 6.56
C LEU A 110 -10.82 -14.13 7.46
N ASN A 111 -10.27 -15.26 7.86
CA ASN A 111 -9.03 -15.36 8.67
C ASN A 111 -9.00 -14.47 9.93
N GLY A 112 -10.16 -14.27 10.56
CA GLY A 112 -10.27 -13.46 11.77
C GLY A 112 -10.29 -11.94 11.55
N VAL A 113 -10.26 -11.47 10.30
CA VAL A 113 -10.39 -10.05 9.97
C VAL A 113 -11.78 -9.55 10.31
N THR A 114 -11.87 -8.43 11.00
CA THR A 114 -13.12 -7.73 11.34
C THR A 114 -13.19 -6.38 10.61
N PRO A 115 -14.35 -5.72 10.55
CA PRO A 115 -14.43 -4.35 10.00
C PRO A 115 -13.64 -3.29 10.78
N ALA A 116 -13.19 -3.61 12.00
CA ALA A 116 -12.40 -2.70 12.85
C ALA A 116 -10.89 -2.86 12.67
N ASP A 117 -10.46 -3.80 11.82
CA ASP A 117 -9.06 -4.11 11.55
C ASP A 117 -8.83 -4.53 10.09
N ASP A 118 -9.69 -4.05 9.17
CA ASP A 118 -9.67 -4.45 7.76
C ASP A 118 -8.82 -3.55 6.86
N SER A 119 -8.14 -2.55 7.40
CA SER A 119 -7.21 -1.72 6.63
C SER A 119 -5.79 -1.74 7.21
N ALA A 120 -4.79 -1.61 6.34
CA ALA A 120 -3.39 -1.62 6.72
C ALA A 120 -2.52 -0.79 5.76
N ILE A 121 -1.35 -0.37 6.27
CA ILE A 121 -0.20 0.01 5.46
C ILE A 121 0.74 -1.18 5.44
N LEU A 122 0.93 -1.77 4.28
CA LEU A 122 1.81 -2.91 4.06
C LEU A 122 3.15 -2.42 3.51
N PHE A 123 4.24 -2.86 4.10
CA PHE A 123 5.60 -2.59 3.66
C PHE A 123 6.12 -3.81 2.90
N ILE A 124 6.72 -3.56 1.74
CA ILE A 124 7.09 -4.56 0.76
C ILE A 124 8.52 -4.29 0.33
N GLU A 125 9.36 -5.30 0.30
CA GLU A 125 10.71 -5.24 -0.24
C GLU A 125 10.73 -5.20 -1.78
N GLU A 126 11.90 -4.98 -2.35
CA GLU A 126 12.06 -4.82 -3.80
C GLU A 126 11.70 -6.11 -4.58
N ASP A 127 11.92 -7.27 -3.98
CA ASP A 127 11.56 -8.58 -4.53
C ASP A 127 10.05 -8.87 -4.51
N GLY A 128 9.27 -8.01 -3.86
CA GLY A 128 7.82 -8.12 -3.74
C GLY A 128 7.35 -8.80 -2.45
N ASP A 129 8.25 -9.22 -1.59
CA ASP A 129 7.88 -9.85 -0.33
C ASP A 129 7.38 -8.82 0.69
N SER A 130 6.25 -9.12 1.32
CA SER A 130 5.71 -8.34 2.43
C SER A 130 6.52 -8.62 3.69
N VAL A 131 6.99 -7.57 4.38
CA VAL A 131 7.91 -7.71 5.52
C VAL A 131 7.36 -7.15 6.83
N GLU A 132 6.54 -6.12 6.77
CA GLU A 132 5.94 -5.48 7.95
C GLU A 132 4.60 -4.86 7.58
N ALA A 133 3.70 -4.73 8.54
CA ALA A 133 2.45 -4.01 8.38
C ALA A 133 2.11 -3.17 9.61
N ILE A 134 1.41 -2.07 9.40
CA ILE A 134 0.69 -1.32 10.42
C ILE A 134 -0.78 -1.47 10.10
N ARG A 135 -1.54 -2.03 11.02
CA ARG A 135 -2.94 -2.39 10.80
C ARG A 135 -3.89 -1.53 11.63
N GLU A 136 -5.05 -1.27 11.13
CA GLU A 136 -6.18 -0.80 11.91
C GLU A 136 -6.42 -1.75 13.09
N GLY A 137 -6.66 -1.19 14.29
CA GLY A 137 -6.69 -1.98 15.52
C GLY A 137 -5.35 -2.07 16.26
N ASP A 138 -4.21 -1.86 15.60
CA ASP A 138 -2.92 -1.78 16.27
C ASP A 138 -2.84 -0.53 17.15
N ALA A 139 -2.02 -0.61 18.20
CA ALA A 139 -1.79 0.51 19.10
C ALA A 139 -1.16 1.71 18.38
N SER A 140 -1.78 2.89 18.47
CA SER A 140 -1.20 4.11 17.90
C SER A 140 -0.07 4.66 18.80
N PRO A 141 0.80 5.52 18.29
CA PRO A 141 1.87 6.15 19.06
C PRO A 141 1.38 7.29 19.96
N LEU A 142 0.07 7.50 20.07
CA LEU A 142 -0.50 8.49 20.98
C LEU A 142 -0.44 8.04 22.45
N PRO A 143 -0.39 8.98 23.39
CA PRO A 143 -0.57 8.67 24.81
C PRO A 143 -1.86 7.87 25.03
N GLY A 144 -1.74 6.74 25.74
CA GLY A 144 -2.86 5.83 25.95
C GLY A 144 -2.95 4.70 24.92
N ALA A 145 -2.13 4.73 23.85
CA ALA A 145 -2.01 3.69 22.84
C ALA A 145 -3.37 3.28 22.22
N GLU A 146 -4.26 4.28 22.02
CA GLU A 146 -5.56 4.03 21.38
C GLU A 146 -5.37 3.36 20.00
N PRO A 147 -6.20 2.38 19.64
CA PRO A 147 -6.07 1.68 18.38
C PRO A 147 -6.27 2.59 17.17
N TYR A 148 -5.54 2.34 16.09
CA TYR A 148 -5.80 2.98 14.80
C TYR A 148 -7.23 2.65 14.34
N GLY A 149 -7.95 3.66 13.87
CA GLY A 149 -9.31 3.54 13.36
C GLY A 149 -9.40 3.74 11.84
N PHE A 150 -8.35 4.22 11.21
CA PHE A 150 -8.13 4.20 9.76
C PHE A 150 -6.68 4.50 9.41
N LEU A 151 -6.25 4.03 8.25
CA LEU A 151 -4.93 4.24 7.68
C LEU A 151 -5.06 4.56 6.18
N ASN A 152 -4.47 5.66 5.72
CA ASN A 152 -4.47 6.03 4.30
C ASN A 152 -3.38 7.06 3.96
N ARG A 153 -3.28 7.46 2.69
CA ARG A 153 -2.38 8.50 2.21
C ARG A 153 -0.90 8.20 2.45
N VAL A 154 -0.46 7.05 1.98
CA VAL A 154 0.94 6.67 2.13
C VAL A 154 1.86 7.45 1.18
N SER A 155 3.02 7.86 1.70
CA SER A 155 4.16 8.39 0.95
C SER A 155 5.43 7.77 1.50
N TYR A 156 6.39 7.45 0.63
CA TYR A 156 7.63 6.77 1.02
C TYR A 156 8.83 7.47 0.39
N PRO A 157 9.22 8.66 0.93
CA PRO A 157 10.25 9.50 0.28
C PRO A 157 11.68 8.99 0.41
N SER A 158 11.99 8.16 1.41
CA SER A 158 13.33 7.61 1.66
C SER A 158 13.25 6.28 2.40
N ASP A 159 13.88 6.15 3.55
CA ASP A 159 13.90 4.98 4.43
C ASP A 159 12.72 4.92 5.42
N TYR A 160 11.74 5.79 5.25
CA TYR A 160 10.54 5.85 6.08
C TYR A 160 9.30 6.14 5.25
N ALA A 161 8.19 5.58 5.66
CA ALA A 161 6.87 5.95 5.16
C ALA A 161 6.25 7.04 6.03
N THR A 162 5.48 7.91 5.42
CA THR A 162 4.53 8.78 6.11
C THR A 162 3.13 8.45 5.64
N PHE A 163 2.18 8.45 6.56
CA PHE A 163 0.78 8.19 6.24
C PHE A 163 -0.14 8.95 7.17
N ARG A 164 -1.39 9.08 6.75
CA ARG A 164 -2.44 9.65 7.59
C ARG A 164 -3.17 8.53 8.32
N ALA A 165 -3.39 8.75 9.62
CA ALA A 165 -4.12 7.84 10.49
C ALA A 165 -5.12 8.59 11.37
N GLY A 166 -6.07 7.87 11.93
CA GLY A 166 -6.94 8.31 13.02
C GLY A 166 -7.10 7.20 14.02
N VAL A 167 -7.61 7.47 15.22
CA VAL A 167 -7.89 6.48 16.24
C VAL A 167 -9.36 6.04 16.21
N GLN A 168 -9.65 4.85 16.72
CA GLN A 168 -11.00 4.27 16.67
C GLN A 168 -12.05 5.06 17.44
N THR A 169 -11.68 5.63 18.58
CA THR A 169 -12.62 6.36 19.46
C THR A 169 -13.16 7.64 18.84
N ASP A 170 -12.33 8.37 18.09
CA ASP A 170 -12.75 9.54 17.31
C ASP A 170 -11.84 9.74 16.08
N PRO A 171 -12.11 9.03 14.99
CA PRO A 171 -11.25 9.07 13.81
C PRO A 171 -11.24 10.42 13.09
N THR A 172 -12.19 11.31 13.39
CA THR A 172 -12.26 12.64 12.78
C THR A 172 -11.58 13.72 13.60
N ALA A 173 -11.67 13.66 14.93
CA ALA A 173 -11.03 14.60 15.84
C ALA A 173 -9.55 14.28 16.06
N ASN A 174 -9.19 13.00 16.13
CA ASN A 174 -7.83 12.54 16.44
C ASN A 174 -7.08 12.07 15.17
N GLN A 175 -7.11 12.90 14.12
CA GLN A 175 -6.32 12.64 12.92
C GLN A 175 -4.85 13.01 13.15
N MET A 176 -3.95 12.17 12.60
CA MET A 176 -2.52 12.40 12.70
C MET A 176 -1.80 12.08 11.38
N VAL A 177 -0.67 12.74 11.18
CA VAL A 177 0.35 12.33 10.22
C VAL A 177 1.41 11.58 10.98
N VAL A 178 1.70 10.39 10.53
CA VAL A 178 2.56 9.44 11.21
C VAL A 178 3.75 9.12 10.32
N ARG A 179 4.93 8.94 10.93
CA ARG A 179 6.12 8.43 10.27
C ARG A 179 6.48 7.07 10.86
N HIS A 180 6.73 6.13 9.97
CA HIS A 180 7.22 4.81 10.34
C HIS A 180 8.45 4.43 9.51
N ARG A 181 9.40 3.79 10.14
CA ARG A 181 10.58 3.19 9.52
C ARG A 181 10.57 1.71 9.83
N LEU A 182 10.87 0.87 8.85
CA LEU A 182 10.92 -0.59 9.02
C LEU A 182 11.72 -1.00 10.26
N GLY A 183 11.17 -1.88 11.09
CA GLY A 183 11.76 -2.34 12.32
C GLY A 183 11.89 -1.30 13.44
N GLN A 184 11.26 -0.14 13.32
CA GLN A 184 11.35 0.93 14.30
C GLN A 184 9.97 1.37 14.82
N THR A 185 10.00 2.10 15.93
CA THR A 185 8.78 2.66 16.52
C THR A 185 8.19 3.75 15.63
N THR A 186 6.91 3.71 15.45
CA THR A 186 6.11 4.74 14.77
C THR A 186 6.11 6.05 15.56
N ARG A 187 6.17 7.19 14.87
CA ARG A 187 6.19 8.53 15.46
C ARG A 187 5.11 9.42 14.86
N VAL A 188 4.44 10.19 15.70
CA VAL A 188 3.54 11.27 15.26
C VAL A 188 4.37 12.45 14.79
N LEU A 189 4.10 12.95 13.59
CA LEU A 189 4.69 14.19 13.05
C LEU A 189 3.78 15.39 13.28
N ALA A 190 2.48 15.19 13.15
CA ALA A 190 1.45 16.21 13.36
C ALA A 190 0.17 15.55 13.84
N GLN A 191 -0.58 16.22 14.68
CA GLN A 191 -1.88 15.78 15.18
C GLN A 191 -2.87 16.92 15.10
N LYS A 192 -4.07 16.66 14.63
CA LYS A 192 -5.16 17.64 14.59
C LYS A 192 -5.44 18.20 15.97
N GLY A 193 -5.51 19.51 16.08
CA GLY A 193 -5.70 20.23 17.34
C GLY A 193 -4.44 20.45 18.18
N ALA A 194 -3.32 19.80 17.83
CA ALA A 194 -2.02 20.07 18.47
C ALA A 194 -1.38 21.34 17.91
N GLU A 195 -0.59 22.00 18.73
CA GLU A 195 0.17 23.18 18.33
C GLU A 195 1.33 22.78 17.39
N PRO A 196 1.46 23.41 16.20
CA PRO A 196 2.56 23.12 15.31
C PRO A 196 3.89 23.66 15.86
N PRO A 197 5.00 22.93 15.73
CA PRO A 197 6.29 23.36 16.19
C PRO A 197 6.68 24.75 15.64
N GLY A 198 7.03 25.68 16.53
CA GLY A 198 7.49 27.03 16.17
C GLY A 198 6.40 28.02 15.76
N ILE A 199 5.12 27.69 15.93
CA ILE A 199 3.99 28.59 15.64
C ILE A 199 3.04 28.60 16.87
N PRO A 200 3.42 29.26 17.96
CA PRO A 200 2.63 29.31 19.17
C PRO A 200 1.21 29.86 18.94
N GLY A 201 0.22 29.24 19.57
CA GLY A 201 -1.19 29.66 19.48
C GLY A 201 -1.92 29.27 18.20
N ALA A 202 -1.25 28.57 17.28
CA ALA A 202 -1.91 27.92 16.13
C ALA A 202 -2.30 26.46 16.47
N ALA A 203 -3.14 25.85 15.67
CA ALA A 203 -3.46 24.43 15.73
C ALA A 203 -3.54 23.84 14.31
N PHE A 204 -3.12 22.57 14.16
CA PHE A 204 -3.28 21.83 12.92
C PHE A 204 -4.75 21.59 12.57
#